data_fc11b45feeb2f946e42ff8409a06c319
#
_entry.id   fc11b45feeb2f946e42ff8409a06c319
#
_cell.length_a   1.000
_cell.length_b   1.000
_cell.length_c   1.000
_cell.angle_alpha   90.00
_cell.angle_beta   90.00
_cell.angle_gamma   90.00
#
_symmetry.space_group_name_H-M   'P 1'
#
loop_
_entity.id
_entity.type
_entity.pdbx_description
1 polymer ?
#
loop_
_entity_poly.entity_id
_entity_poly.type
_entity_poly.pdbx_seq_one_letter_code
_entity_poly.pdbx_strand_id
1 'polypeptide(L)'
;MRLSDKVAIVTGAASGMGAATARLFAREGAKVIVADMLEAEGRAVADSIKSNSGEARFQRLDVASDKDWDAAIAATLAAYGKIDILINNAGVSGSDPDRLSIATWDRQMSINAKGVFLGMRAVIPVMQKAKGGSIVNISSISGVVGQTFVHMGYNASKGAVRTMSKAAAVQFARDGIRVNSVHPGLMPAMRTSVMSADPSVRAGMLKAIPMRREGRIEEVANANLFLASDEASYITGIEVPVDGGYLAM
;
A
#
# COMPACT_ATOMS: atom_id res chain seq x y z
N MET A 1 -22.34 -3.17 3.46
CA MET A 1 -20.90 -3.01 3.72
C MET A 1 -20.13 -3.90 2.74
N ARG A 2 -19.16 -3.33 2.03
CA ARG A 2 -18.44 -4.01 0.92
C ARG A 2 -17.39 -5.02 1.37
N LEU A 3 -17.00 -4.97 2.66
CA LEU A 3 -15.96 -5.83 3.25
C LEU A 3 -16.47 -6.57 4.52
N SER A 4 -17.79 -6.81 4.61
CA SER A 4 -18.37 -7.53 5.75
C SER A 4 -17.63 -8.84 6.01
N ASP A 5 -17.25 -9.06 7.27
CA ASP A 5 -16.53 -10.25 7.75
C ASP A 5 -15.14 -10.50 7.14
N LYS A 6 -14.60 -9.60 6.31
CA LYS A 6 -13.25 -9.72 5.79
C LYS A 6 -12.22 -9.27 6.85
N VAL A 7 -11.07 -9.94 6.86
CA VAL A 7 -9.91 -9.59 7.69
C VAL A 7 -8.83 -8.98 6.81
N ALA A 8 -8.45 -7.74 7.09
CA ALA A 8 -7.50 -6.97 6.29
C ALA A 8 -6.26 -6.59 7.08
N ILE A 9 -5.08 -6.81 6.51
CA ILE A 9 -3.81 -6.25 6.98
C ILE A 9 -3.49 -5.05 6.10
N VAL A 10 -3.29 -3.88 6.71
CA VAL A 10 -2.88 -2.65 6.02
C VAL A 10 -1.53 -2.22 6.58
N THR A 11 -0.48 -2.20 5.74
CA THR A 11 0.86 -1.78 6.14
C THR A 11 1.08 -0.28 5.95
N GLY A 12 1.94 0.34 6.77
CA GLY A 12 2.13 1.79 6.76
C GLY A 12 0.85 2.52 7.18
N ALA A 13 0.07 1.92 8.08
CA ALA A 13 -1.29 2.35 8.42
C ALA A 13 -1.35 3.33 9.59
N ALA A 14 -0.21 3.77 10.14
CA ALA A 14 -0.17 4.80 11.17
C ALA A 14 -0.48 6.22 10.65
N SER A 15 -0.39 6.45 9.33
CA SER A 15 -0.62 7.79 8.75
C SER A 15 -1.04 7.72 7.26
N GLY A 16 -1.39 8.87 6.68
CA GLY A 16 -1.58 9.06 5.25
C GLY A 16 -2.56 8.09 4.60
N MET A 17 -2.21 7.59 3.41
CA MET A 17 -3.05 6.69 2.61
C MET A 17 -3.36 5.38 3.34
N GLY A 18 -2.40 4.83 4.10
CA GLY A 18 -2.61 3.61 4.87
C GLY A 18 -3.65 3.79 5.98
N ALA A 19 -3.57 4.88 6.74
CA ALA A 19 -4.56 5.19 7.77
C ALA A 19 -5.95 5.46 7.18
N ALA A 20 -6.03 6.19 6.05
CA ALA A 20 -7.28 6.42 5.34
C ALA A 20 -7.91 5.11 4.85
N THR A 21 -7.08 4.20 4.27
CA THR A 21 -7.52 2.87 3.84
C THR A 21 -8.02 2.05 5.03
N ALA A 22 -7.27 2.01 6.14
CA ALA A 22 -7.65 1.26 7.33
C ALA A 22 -9.01 1.71 7.90
N ARG A 23 -9.21 3.04 8.03
CA ARG A 23 -10.48 3.61 8.49
C ARG A 23 -11.63 3.32 7.52
N LEU A 24 -11.40 3.43 6.22
CA LEU A 24 -12.43 3.15 5.22
C LEU A 24 -12.83 1.67 5.25
N PHE A 25 -11.84 0.76 5.32
CA PHE A 25 -12.10 -0.69 5.36
C PHE A 25 -12.92 -1.08 6.60
N ALA A 26 -12.59 -0.50 7.76
CA ALA A 26 -13.36 -0.73 8.98
C ALA A 26 -14.80 -0.22 8.87
N ARG A 27 -15.03 0.97 8.27
CA ARG A 27 -16.38 1.47 7.98
C ARG A 27 -17.17 0.58 7.03
N GLU A 28 -16.46 -0.14 6.16
CA GLU A 28 -17.04 -1.11 5.23
C GLU A 28 -17.14 -2.53 5.80
N GLY A 29 -16.95 -2.70 7.12
CA GLY A 29 -17.20 -3.93 7.84
C GLY A 29 -16.01 -4.88 7.96
N ALA A 30 -14.80 -4.47 7.53
CA ALA A 30 -13.61 -5.29 7.73
C ALA A 30 -13.08 -5.21 9.17
N LYS A 31 -12.50 -6.32 9.64
CA LYS A 31 -11.62 -6.35 10.81
C LYS A 31 -10.22 -6.00 10.36
N VAL A 32 -9.64 -4.92 10.88
CA VAL A 32 -8.43 -4.33 10.33
C VAL A 32 -7.23 -4.50 11.26
N ILE A 33 -6.14 -5.05 10.75
CA ILE A 33 -4.82 -4.94 11.36
C ILE A 33 -4.15 -3.67 10.83
N VAL A 34 -3.99 -2.69 11.71
CA VAL A 34 -3.23 -1.46 11.50
C VAL A 34 -1.76 -1.81 11.73
N ALA A 35 -1.01 -2.08 10.66
CA ALA A 35 0.38 -2.53 10.76
C ALA A 35 1.36 -1.40 10.43
N ASP A 36 2.26 -1.08 11.36
CA ASP A 36 3.25 -0.01 11.19
C ASP A 36 4.42 -0.18 12.19
N MET A 37 5.54 0.50 11.93
CA MET A 37 6.63 0.66 12.89
C MET A 37 6.32 1.73 13.95
N LEU A 38 5.48 2.70 13.63
CA LEU A 38 5.11 3.84 14.47
C LEU A 38 4.00 3.43 15.45
N GLU A 39 4.40 2.97 16.64
CA GLU A 39 3.49 2.32 17.58
C GLU A 39 2.43 3.28 18.12
N ALA A 40 2.80 4.48 18.56
CA ALA A 40 1.88 5.44 19.15
C ALA A 40 0.81 5.88 18.14
N GLU A 41 1.23 6.27 16.94
CA GLU A 41 0.34 6.72 15.87
C GLU A 41 -0.53 5.57 15.34
N GLY A 42 0.04 4.36 15.21
CA GLY A 42 -0.72 3.19 14.77
C GLY A 42 -1.78 2.76 15.78
N ARG A 43 -1.49 2.80 17.08
CA ARG A 43 -2.48 2.59 18.14
C ARG A 43 -3.57 3.65 18.09
N ALA A 44 -3.21 4.92 17.91
CA ALA A 44 -4.21 6.01 17.79
C ALA A 44 -5.16 5.80 16.61
N VAL A 45 -4.65 5.29 15.47
CA VAL A 45 -5.51 4.92 14.31
C VAL A 45 -6.44 3.77 14.68
N ALA A 46 -5.94 2.70 15.29
CA ALA A 46 -6.77 1.56 15.69
C ALA A 46 -7.84 1.96 16.71
N ASP A 47 -7.49 2.79 17.68
CA ASP A 47 -8.43 3.28 18.70
C ASP A 47 -9.49 4.23 18.09
N SER A 48 -9.09 5.08 17.15
CA SER A 48 -10.02 5.90 16.37
C SER A 48 -11.04 5.05 15.60
N ILE A 49 -10.62 3.91 15.03
CA ILE A 49 -11.53 2.98 14.36
C ILE A 49 -12.52 2.37 15.35
N LYS A 50 -12.04 1.90 16.51
CA LYS A 50 -12.91 1.32 17.57
C LYS A 50 -13.92 2.33 18.11
N SER A 51 -13.50 3.57 18.32
CA SER A 51 -14.39 4.65 18.79
C SER A 51 -15.53 4.97 17.82
N ASN A 52 -15.37 4.60 16.54
CA ASN A 52 -16.40 4.72 15.50
C ASN A 52 -17.07 3.37 15.19
N SER A 53 -17.16 2.47 16.17
CA SER A 53 -17.81 1.16 16.07
C SER A 53 -17.20 0.20 15.05
N GLY A 54 -15.98 0.44 14.60
CA GLY A 54 -15.22 -0.47 13.75
C GLY A 54 -14.39 -1.45 14.57
N GLU A 55 -13.84 -2.48 13.94
CA GLU A 55 -12.94 -3.43 14.57
C GLU A 55 -11.52 -3.29 14.02
N ALA A 56 -10.56 -2.95 14.90
CA ALA A 56 -9.16 -2.83 14.52
C ALA A 56 -8.23 -3.22 15.67
N ARG A 57 -7.02 -3.70 15.28
CA ARG A 57 -5.90 -3.94 16.19
C ARG A 57 -4.64 -3.35 15.60
N PHE A 58 -3.79 -2.78 16.44
CA PHE A 58 -2.45 -2.38 16.04
C PHE A 58 -1.50 -3.59 16.11
N GLN A 59 -0.64 -3.70 15.11
CA GLN A 59 0.46 -4.66 15.05
C GLN A 59 1.74 -3.94 14.64
N ARG A 60 2.76 -3.95 15.51
CA ARG A 60 4.09 -3.47 15.12
C ARG A 60 4.65 -4.35 13.99
N LEU A 61 5.08 -3.72 12.90
CA LEU A 61 5.61 -4.41 11.72
C LEU A 61 6.65 -3.53 11.01
N ASP A 62 7.89 -3.99 10.96
CA ASP A 62 8.85 -3.58 9.96
C ASP A 62 8.66 -4.48 8.71
N VAL A 63 8.20 -3.89 7.62
CA VAL A 63 7.92 -4.66 6.39
C VAL A 63 9.18 -5.27 5.77
N ALA A 64 10.38 -4.80 6.10
CA ALA A 64 11.65 -5.37 5.64
C ALA A 64 12.12 -6.57 6.47
N SER A 65 11.42 -6.92 7.56
CA SER A 65 11.74 -7.99 8.52
C SER A 65 10.85 -9.22 8.31
N ASP A 66 11.43 -10.35 7.91
CA ASP A 66 10.73 -11.64 7.85
C ASP A 66 10.09 -12.00 9.20
N LYS A 67 10.86 -11.83 10.29
CA LYS A 67 10.42 -12.16 11.65
C LYS A 67 9.19 -11.35 12.07
N ASP A 68 9.14 -10.06 11.70
CA ASP A 68 8.00 -9.21 12.02
C ASP A 68 6.75 -9.64 11.23
N TRP A 69 6.93 -10.08 9.97
CA TRP A 69 5.84 -10.66 9.18
C TRP A 69 5.30 -11.95 9.80
N ASP A 70 6.17 -12.88 10.22
CA ASP A 70 5.75 -14.12 10.87
C ASP A 70 4.91 -13.82 12.13
N ALA A 71 5.36 -12.86 12.94
CA ALA A 71 4.64 -12.41 14.13
C ALA A 71 3.29 -11.77 13.79
N ALA A 72 3.23 -10.93 12.74
CA ALA A 72 2.00 -10.27 12.31
C ALA A 72 0.96 -11.28 11.78
N ILE A 73 1.38 -12.27 11.00
CA ILE A 73 0.51 -13.34 10.52
C ILE A 73 -0.01 -14.17 11.71
N ALA A 74 0.87 -14.61 12.61
CA ALA A 74 0.46 -15.39 13.78
C ALA A 74 -0.54 -14.64 14.66
N ALA A 75 -0.29 -13.35 14.94
CA ALA A 75 -1.19 -12.51 15.72
C ALA A 75 -2.55 -12.30 15.03
N THR A 76 -2.56 -12.13 13.68
CA THR A 76 -3.79 -11.95 12.92
C THR A 76 -4.63 -13.23 12.93
N LEU A 77 -4.00 -14.39 12.72
CA LEU A 77 -4.69 -15.69 12.75
C LEU A 77 -5.20 -16.03 14.13
N ALA A 78 -4.45 -15.75 15.19
CA ALA A 78 -4.90 -15.94 16.57
C ALA A 78 -6.12 -15.06 16.91
N ALA A 79 -6.18 -13.84 16.36
CA ALA A 79 -7.26 -12.90 16.63
C ALA A 79 -8.54 -13.19 15.81
N TYR A 80 -8.38 -13.59 14.54
CA TYR A 80 -9.48 -13.61 13.57
C TYR A 80 -9.61 -14.91 12.76
N GLY A 81 -8.67 -15.83 12.87
CA GLY A 81 -8.69 -17.14 12.22
C GLY A 81 -8.42 -17.15 10.72
N LYS A 82 -8.33 -15.97 10.06
CA LYS A 82 -8.14 -15.86 8.61
C LYS A 82 -7.48 -14.54 8.20
N ILE A 83 -7.08 -14.45 6.93
CA ILE A 83 -6.59 -13.23 6.29
C ILE A 83 -7.19 -13.21 4.88
N ASP A 84 -8.08 -12.26 4.61
CA ASP A 84 -8.76 -12.14 3.30
C ASP A 84 -8.08 -11.08 2.41
N ILE A 85 -7.49 -10.04 3.02
CA ILE A 85 -6.99 -8.86 2.30
C ILE A 85 -5.61 -8.47 2.83
N LEU A 86 -4.70 -8.16 1.90
CA LEU A 86 -3.44 -7.46 2.20
C LEU A 86 -3.34 -6.18 1.39
N ILE A 87 -3.09 -5.06 2.07
CA ILE A 87 -2.72 -3.79 1.45
C ILE A 87 -1.25 -3.51 1.78
N ASN A 88 -0.37 -3.76 0.82
CA ASN A 88 1.04 -3.38 0.90
C ASN A 88 1.20 -1.89 0.58
N ASN A 89 1.00 -1.04 1.58
CA ASN A 89 1.06 0.40 1.44
C ASN A 89 2.32 1.03 2.06
N ALA A 90 2.97 0.36 3.01
CA ALA A 90 4.20 0.87 3.62
C ALA A 90 5.25 1.23 2.56
N GLY A 91 5.89 2.38 2.74
CA GLY A 91 6.92 2.84 1.83
C GLY A 91 7.57 4.14 2.27
N VAL A 92 8.72 4.43 1.67
CA VAL A 92 9.47 5.66 1.89
C VAL A 92 9.53 6.50 0.61
N SER A 93 9.66 7.82 0.77
CA SER A 93 9.72 8.78 -0.33
C SER A 93 10.92 8.54 -1.26
N GLY A 94 10.78 9.01 -2.48
CA GLY A 94 11.78 8.88 -3.53
C GLY A 94 12.78 10.03 -3.67
N SER A 95 12.67 11.09 -2.86
CA SER A 95 13.55 12.25 -3.01
C SER A 95 14.84 12.12 -2.20
N ASP A 96 15.97 12.40 -2.84
CA ASP A 96 17.31 12.53 -2.23
C ASP A 96 18.10 13.60 -3.01
N PRO A 97 18.79 14.53 -2.33
CA PRO A 97 19.69 15.47 -3.00
C PRO A 97 20.82 14.78 -3.78
N ASP A 98 21.37 13.69 -3.24
CA ASP A 98 22.33 12.84 -3.96
C ASP A 98 21.56 11.77 -4.75
N ARG A 99 21.47 11.99 -6.06
CA ARG A 99 20.76 11.09 -7.00
C ARG A 99 21.44 9.74 -7.21
N LEU A 100 22.67 9.57 -6.74
CA LEU A 100 23.47 8.35 -6.86
C LEU A 100 23.75 7.68 -5.51
N SER A 101 23.09 8.13 -4.44
CA SER A 101 23.23 7.58 -3.09
C SER A 101 22.90 6.07 -3.03
N ILE A 102 23.91 5.25 -2.77
CA ILE A 102 23.75 3.81 -2.58
C ILE A 102 22.88 3.54 -1.33
N ALA A 103 23.07 4.29 -0.26
CA ALA A 103 22.29 4.11 0.97
C ALA A 103 20.78 4.36 0.73
N THR A 104 20.44 5.37 -0.08
CA THR A 104 19.06 5.64 -0.48
C THR A 104 18.51 4.55 -1.38
N TRP A 105 19.31 4.08 -2.33
CA TRP A 105 18.93 2.92 -3.16
C TRP A 105 18.59 1.69 -2.31
N ASP A 106 19.50 1.28 -1.43
CA ASP A 106 19.33 0.10 -0.59
C ASP A 106 18.10 0.21 0.31
N ARG A 107 17.91 1.39 0.93
CA ARG A 107 16.74 1.66 1.77
C ARG A 107 15.44 1.57 0.98
N GLN A 108 15.40 2.15 -0.22
CA GLN A 108 14.18 2.14 -1.05
C GLN A 108 13.87 0.74 -1.57
N MET A 109 14.87 -0.01 -2.01
CA MET A 109 14.70 -1.40 -2.44
C MET A 109 14.27 -2.30 -1.28
N SER A 110 14.87 -2.14 -0.11
CA SER A 110 14.53 -2.93 1.07
C SER A 110 13.08 -2.70 1.51
N ILE A 111 12.65 -1.45 1.64
CA ILE A 111 11.31 -1.14 2.17
C ILE A 111 10.25 -1.25 1.08
N ASN A 112 10.45 -0.54 -0.06
CA ASN A 112 9.39 -0.41 -1.06
C ASN A 112 9.22 -1.64 -1.95
N ALA A 113 10.29 -2.41 -2.21
CA ALA A 113 10.23 -3.60 -3.07
C ALA A 113 10.26 -4.90 -2.26
N LYS A 114 11.34 -5.15 -1.48
CA LYS A 114 11.45 -6.36 -0.67
C LYS A 114 10.32 -6.45 0.36
N GLY A 115 9.95 -5.34 1.01
CA GLY A 115 8.85 -5.33 1.98
C GLY A 115 7.51 -5.77 1.37
N VAL A 116 7.21 -5.36 0.13
CA VAL A 116 6.01 -5.82 -0.60
C VAL A 116 6.09 -7.32 -0.93
N PHE A 117 7.25 -7.79 -1.37
CA PHE A 117 7.47 -9.23 -1.61
C PHE A 117 7.28 -10.05 -0.34
N LEU A 118 7.85 -9.62 0.79
CA LEU A 118 7.71 -10.30 2.07
C LEU A 118 6.25 -10.35 2.54
N GLY A 119 5.50 -9.27 2.34
CA GLY A 119 4.07 -9.26 2.64
C GLY A 119 3.28 -10.27 1.81
N MET A 120 3.51 -10.33 0.50
CA MET A 120 2.90 -11.36 -0.36
C MET A 120 3.31 -12.77 0.06
N ARG A 121 4.62 -13.00 0.29
CA ARG A 121 5.16 -14.28 0.75
C ARG A 121 4.51 -14.76 2.05
N ALA A 122 4.23 -13.85 2.97
CA ALA A 122 3.65 -14.17 4.27
C ALA A 122 2.15 -14.54 4.18
N VAL A 123 1.36 -13.82 3.37
CA VAL A 123 -0.10 -14.03 3.32
C VAL A 123 -0.54 -15.09 2.30
N ILE A 124 0.17 -15.27 1.19
CA ILE A 124 -0.23 -16.18 0.10
C ILE A 124 -0.49 -17.61 0.61
N PRO A 125 0.37 -18.23 1.45
CA PRO A 125 0.09 -19.58 1.96
C PRO A 125 -1.19 -19.67 2.79
N VAL A 126 -1.56 -18.60 3.50
CA VAL A 126 -2.81 -18.51 4.27
C VAL A 126 -4.00 -18.41 3.32
N MET A 127 -3.90 -17.54 2.31
CA MET A 127 -4.94 -17.35 1.30
C MET A 127 -5.15 -18.59 0.43
N GLN A 128 -4.08 -19.34 0.10
CA GLN A 128 -4.16 -20.62 -0.61
C GLN A 128 -4.98 -21.65 0.18
N LYS A 129 -4.74 -21.77 1.49
CA LYS A 129 -5.54 -22.66 2.37
C LYS A 129 -6.99 -22.23 2.43
N ALA A 130 -7.27 -20.94 2.39
CA ALA A 130 -8.61 -20.36 2.37
C ALA A 130 -9.27 -20.40 0.98
N LYS A 131 -8.52 -20.76 -0.08
CA LYS A 131 -8.94 -20.76 -1.50
C LYS A 131 -9.43 -19.41 -1.99
N GLY A 132 -8.76 -18.33 -1.56
CA GLY A 132 -9.08 -16.98 -2.02
C GLY A 132 -8.42 -15.88 -1.20
N GLY A 133 -8.36 -14.70 -1.79
CA GLY A 133 -7.83 -13.50 -1.17
C GLY A 133 -7.65 -12.35 -2.15
N SER A 134 -7.44 -11.16 -1.63
CA SER A 134 -7.13 -9.98 -2.44
C SER A 134 -5.89 -9.26 -1.91
N ILE A 135 -4.93 -9.03 -2.77
CA ILE A 135 -3.69 -8.29 -2.47
C ILE A 135 -3.68 -7.02 -3.33
N VAL A 136 -3.50 -5.87 -2.69
CA VAL A 136 -3.32 -4.59 -3.38
C VAL A 136 -1.96 -4.02 -2.99
N ASN A 137 -1.10 -3.86 -3.98
CA ASN A 137 0.25 -3.33 -3.79
C ASN A 137 0.31 -1.87 -4.22
N ILE A 138 0.74 -0.97 -3.33
CA ILE A 138 0.86 0.45 -3.66
C ILE A 138 2.21 0.69 -4.35
N SER A 139 2.13 0.84 -5.67
CA SER A 139 3.23 1.29 -6.51
C SER A 139 3.30 2.83 -6.54
N SER A 140 3.44 3.43 -7.70
CA SER A 140 3.47 4.88 -7.97
C SER A 140 3.44 5.11 -9.47
N ILE A 141 3.09 6.32 -9.92
CA ILE A 141 3.40 6.77 -11.28
C ILE A 141 4.90 6.65 -11.58
N SER A 142 5.76 6.78 -10.55
CA SER A 142 7.22 6.58 -10.64
C SER A 142 7.63 5.14 -10.95
N GLY A 143 6.74 4.17 -10.86
CA GLY A 143 6.96 2.79 -11.31
C GLY A 143 6.66 2.61 -12.80
N VAL A 144 6.14 3.64 -13.47
CA VAL A 144 5.75 3.63 -14.89
C VAL A 144 6.63 4.58 -15.70
N VAL A 145 6.89 5.78 -15.15
CA VAL A 145 7.68 6.82 -15.82
C VAL A 145 8.79 7.33 -14.93
N GLY A 146 9.88 7.84 -15.54
CA GLY A 146 10.94 8.55 -14.84
C GLY A 146 10.54 9.98 -14.48
N GLN A 147 11.10 10.50 -13.39
CA GLN A 147 10.84 11.86 -12.91
C GLN A 147 12.13 12.54 -12.46
N THR A 148 12.25 13.82 -12.74
CA THR A 148 13.49 14.61 -12.49
C THR A 148 13.86 14.71 -11.01
N PHE A 149 12.85 14.70 -10.12
CA PHE A 149 13.04 14.95 -8.67
C PHE A 149 13.05 13.65 -7.84
N VAL A 150 13.05 12.50 -8.49
CA VAL A 150 12.94 11.20 -7.83
C VAL A 150 14.25 10.44 -7.99
N HIS A 151 14.73 9.86 -6.88
CA HIS A 151 15.90 8.99 -6.91
C HIS A 151 15.59 7.71 -7.71
N MET A 152 16.56 7.24 -8.51
CA MET A 152 16.40 6.05 -9.37
C MET A 152 15.96 4.80 -8.59
N GLY A 153 16.41 4.65 -7.34
CA GLY A 153 16.00 3.55 -6.46
C GLY A 153 14.50 3.55 -6.18
N TYR A 154 13.87 4.73 -6.08
CA TYR A 154 12.41 4.80 -5.93
C TYR A 154 11.69 4.32 -7.19
N ASN A 155 12.09 4.83 -8.37
CA ASN A 155 11.55 4.36 -9.64
C ASN A 155 11.72 2.84 -9.79
N ALA A 156 12.94 2.33 -9.54
CA ALA A 156 13.23 0.91 -9.60
C ALA A 156 12.39 0.09 -8.62
N SER A 157 12.28 0.53 -7.36
CA SER A 157 11.50 -0.19 -6.35
C SER A 157 10.01 -0.22 -6.69
N LYS A 158 9.44 0.89 -7.21
CA LYS A 158 8.03 0.96 -7.60
C LYS A 158 7.76 0.25 -8.93
N GLY A 159 8.73 0.21 -9.85
CA GLY A 159 8.72 -0.64 -11.04
C GLY A 159 8.74 -2.14 -10.69
N ALA A 160 9.56 -2.53 -9.71
CA ALA A 160 9.56 -3.89 -9.18
C ALA A 160 8.18 -4.28 -8.60
N VAL A 161 7.55 -3.42 -7.79
CA VAL A 161 6.19 -3.65 -7.26
C VAL A 161 5.18 -3.85 -8.39
N ARG A 162 5.24 -2.99 -9.41
CA ARG A 162 4.39 -3.08 -10.60
C ARG A 162 4.47 -4.45 -11.26
N THR A 163 5.68 -4.91 -11.58
CA THR A 163 5.88 -6.17 -12.32
C THR A 163 5.65 -7.39 -11.44
N MET A 164 6.11 -7.39 -10.17
CA MET A 164 5.86 -8.53 -9.27
C MET A 164 4.37 -8.70 -8.95
N SER A 165 3.56 -7.63 -8.96
CA SER A 165 2.11 -7.73 -8.82
C SER A 165 1.48 -8.52 -9.97
N LYS A 166 1.91 -8.28 -11.20
CA LYS A 166 1.47 -9.06 -12.37
C LYS A 166 1.91 -10.52 -12.30
N ALA A 167 3.17 -10.74 -11.91
CA ALA A 167 3.70 -12.11 -11.75
C ALA A 167 2.90 -12.90 -10.70
N ALA A 168 2.65 -12.31 -9.54
CA ALA A 168 1.85 -12.94 -8.50
C ALA A 168 0.39 -13.16 -8.93
N ALA A 169 -0.21 -12.21 -9.65
CA ALA A 169 -1.57 -12.34 -10.19
C ALA A 169 -1.70 -13.59 -11.08
N VAL A 170 -0.73 -13.82 -11.96
CA VAL A 170 -0.74 -14.99 -12.88
C VAL A 170 -0.44 -16.28 -12.13
N GLN A 171 0.55 -16.25 -11.21
CA GLN A 171 1.01 -17.44 -10.50
C GLN A 171 -0.04 -18.01 -9.53
N PHE A 172 -0.84 -17.15 -8.89
CA PHE A 172 -1.77 -17.54 -7.83
C PHE A 172 -3.26 -17.39 -8.19
N ALA A 173 -3.58 -17.08 -9.46
CA ALA A 173 -4.96 -16.94 -9.92
C ALA A 173 -5.80 -18.22 -9.70
N ARG A 174 -5.20 -19.40 -9.92
CA ARG A 174 -5.87 -20.70 -9.72
C ARG A 174 -6.19 -21.01 -8.26
N ASP A 175 -5.51 -20.34 -7.34
CA ASP A 175 -5.78 -20.43 -5.89
C ASP A 175 -6.92 -19.48 -5.44
N GLY A 176 -7.53 -18.75 -6.39
CA GLY A 176 -8.55 -17.74 -6.10
C GLY A 176 -7.98 -16.43 -5.54
N ILE A 177 -6.66 -16.22 -5.65
CA ILE A 177 -5.99 -15.02 -5.13
C ILE A 177 -5.86 -13.99 -6.25
N ARG A 178 -6.39 -12.78 -6.01
CA ARG A 178 -6.26 -11.63 -6.91
C ARG A 178 -5.12 -10.72 -6.41
N VAL A 179 -4.29 -10.25 -7.33
CA VAL A 179 -3.21 -9.31 -7.00
C VAL A 179 -3.25 -8.17 -8.00
N ASN A 180 -3.40 -6.94 -7.49
CA ASN A 180 -3.46 -5.73 -8.30
C ASN A 180 -2.51 -4.66 -7.75
N SER A 181 -2.17 -3.66 -8.56
CA SER A 181 -1.37 -2.53 -8.12
C SER A 181 -2.10 -1.21 -8.31
N VAL A 182 -1.96 -0.31 -7.32
CA VAL A 182 -2.43 1.07 -7.39
C VAL A 182 -1.22 1.98 -7.58
N HIS A 183 -1.35 2.97 -8.45
CA HIS A 183 -0.28 3.89 -8.85
C HIS A 183 -0.66 5.34 -8.51
N PRO A 184 -0.47 5.79 -7.26
CA PRO A 184 -0.76 7.16 -6.90
C PRO A 184 0.15 8.15 -7.65
N GLY A 185 -0.41 9.29 -8.02
CA GLY A 185 0.30 10.46 -8.51
C GLY A 185 0.81 11.34 -7.38
N LEU A 186 0.70 12.66 -7.56
CA LEU A 186 1.07 13.63 -6.55
C LEU A 186 0.01 13.64 -5.44
N MET A 187 0.38 13.12 -4.29
CA MET A 187 -0.41 13.10 -3.05
C MET A 187 0.14 14.12 -2.04
N PRO A 188 -0.56 14.42 -0.94
CA PRO A 188 0.02 15.17 0.17
C PRO A 188 1.38 14.62 0.58
N ALA A 189 2.30 15.51 0.99
CA ALA A 189 3.67 15.14 1.29
C ALA A 189 3.73 14.05 2.37
N MET A 190 4.53 13.02 2.12
CA MET A 190 4.80 11.96 3.09
C MET A 190 5.74 12.49 4.19
N ARG A 191 5.75 11.86 5.35
CA ARG A 191 6.71 12.18 6.44
C ARG A 191 8.18 12.06 6.01
N THR A 192 8.46 11.21 5.04
CA THR A 192 9.80 10.98 4.47
C THR A 192 10.08 11.85 3.24
N SER A 193 9.17 12.75 2.86
CA SER A 193 9.38 13.66 1.74
C SER A 193 10.38 14.76 2.12
N VAL A 194 11.34 15.03 1.23
CA VAL A 194 12.30 16.11 1.36
C VAL A 194 12.03 17.11 0.24
N MET A 195 12.59 16.89 -0.96
CA MET A 195 12.41 17.80 -2.09
C MET A 195 10.97 17.90 -2.57
N SER A 196 10.21 16.78 -2.57
CA SER A 196 8.81 16.77 -2.98
C SER A 196 7.85 17.41 -1.94
N ALA A 197 8.35 17.84 -0.78
CA ALA A 197 7.61 18.65 0.18
C ALA A 197 7.78 20.17 -0.08
N ASP A 198 8.78 20.59 -0.85
CA ASP A 198 9.04 22.00 -1.17
C ASP A 198 7.88 22.57 -2.00
N PRO A 199 7.29 23.71 -1.58
CA PRO A 199 6.15 24.31 -2.28
C PRO A 199 6.44 24.69 -3.74
N SER A 200 7.65 25.12 -4.05
CA SER A 200 8.04 25.51 -5.41
C SER A 200 8.13 24.30 -6.33
N VAL A 201 8.71 23.19 -5.84
CA VAL A 201 8.78 21.92 -6.55
C VAL A 201 7.37 21.37 -6.77
N ARG A 202 6.51 21.42 -5.75
CA ARG A 202 5.10 20.97 -5.85
C ARG A 202 4.30 21.80 -6.87
N ALA A 203 4.48 23.12 -6.88
CA ALA A 203 3.83 23.97 -7.87
C ALA A 203 4.22 23.59 -9.32
N GLY A 204 5.48 23.22 -9.54
CA GLY A 204 5.95 22.66 -10.82
C GLY A 204 5.29 21.32 -11.17
N MET A 205 5.20 20.40 -10.19
CA MET A 205 4.56 19.09 -10.36
C MET A 205 3.06 19.23 -10.70
N LEU A 206 2.34 20.17 -10.06
CA LEU A 206 0.93 20.42 -10.31
C LEU A 206 0.64 20.86 -11.75
N LYS A 207 1.58 21.60 -12.37
CA LYS A 207 1.45 22.01 -13.79
C LYS A 207 1.49 20.82 -14.77
N ALA A 208 2.06 19.72 -14.37
CA ALA A 208 2.13 18.50 -15.18
C ALA A 208 0.91 17.58 -14.99
N ILE A 209 0.01 17.87 -14.05
CA ILE A 209 -1.18 17.06 -13.79
C ILE A 209 -2.37 17.65 -14.55
N PRO A 210 -3.07 16.91 -15.43
CA PRO A 210 -4.25 17.41 -16.15
C PRO A 210 -5.33 17.99 -15.24
N MET A 211 -5.63 17.34 -14.11
CA MET A 211 -6.62 17.82 -13.14
C MET A 211 -6.15 19.02 -12.29
N ARG A 212 -4.89 19.47 -12.43
CA ARG A 212 -4.31 20.67 -11.79
C ARG A 212 -4.47 20.74 -10.27
N ARG A 213 -4.57 19.61 -9.61
CA ARG A 213 -4.59 19.49 -8.15
C ARG A 213 -3.86 18.24 -7.67
N GLU A 214 -3.53 18.24 -6.40
CA GLU A 214 -3.10 17.02 -5.70
C GLU A 214 -4.27 16.03 -5.55
N GLY A 215 -3.96 14.75 -5.52
CA GLY A 215 -4.90 13.73 -5.07
C GLY A 215 -5.16 13.83 -3.57
N ARG A 216 -6.34 13.39 -3.14
CA ARG A 216 -6.65 13.18 -1.73
C ARG A 216 -6.35 11.74 -1.35
N ILE A 217 -5.91 11.52 -0.11
CA ILE A 217 -5.59 10.16 0.38
C ILE A 217 -6.82 9.24 0.31
N GLU A 218 -8.02 9.78 0.42
CA GLU A 218 -9.29 9.04 0.30
C GLU A 218 -9.51 8.52 -1.12
N GLU A 219 -9.01 9.21 -2.15
CA GLU A 219 -9.14 8.75 -3.55
C GLU A 219 -8.34 7.46 -3.78
N VAL A 220 -7.17 7.33 -3.14
CA VAL A 220 -6.40 6.08 -3.13
C VAL A 220 -7.09 5.00 -2.28
N ALA A 221 -7.62 5.37 -1.11
CA ALA A 221 -8.34 4.43 -0.24
C ALA A 221 -9.57 3.84 -0.95
N ASN A 222 -10.30 4.63 -1.76
CA ASN A 222 -11.44 4.15 -2.54
C ASN A 222 -11.02 3.16 -3.64
N ALA A 223 -9.90 3.38 -4.32
CA ALA A 223 -9.35 2.42 -5.28
C ALA A 223 -8.96 1.10 -4.58
N ASN A 224 -8.30 1.19 -3.42
CA ASN A 224 -7.97 0.04 -2.60
C ASN A 224 -9.23 -0.74 -2.17
N LEU A 225 -10.28 -0.04 -1.75
CA LEU A 225 -11.54 -0.64 -1.34
C LEU A 225 -12.19 -1.42 -2.50
N PHE A 226 -12.28 -0.81 -3.68
CA PHE A 226 -12.82 -1.47 -4.87
C PHE A 226 -12.05 -2.75 -5.20
N LEU A 227 -10.72 -2.68 -5.29
CA LEU A 227 -9.87 -3.82 -5.61
C LEU A 227 -9.88 -4.91 -4.53
N ALA A 228 -10.07 -4.53 -3.27
CA ALA A 228 -10.16 -5.48 -2.15
C ALA A 228 -11.52 -6.19 -2.09
N SER A 229 -12.58 -5.58 -2.57
CA SER A 229 -13.96 -6.09 -2.49
C SER A 229 -14.26 -7.17 -3.55
N ASP A 230 -15.37 -7.86 -3.35
CA ASP A 230 -15.87 -8.89 -4.28
C ASP A 230 -16.40 -8.28 -5.60
N GLU A 231 -16.61 -6.95 -5.66
CA GLU A 231 -16.92 -6.22 -6.91
C GLU A 231 -15.80 -6.35 -7.95
N ALA A 232 -14.56 -6.54 -7.51
CA ALA A 232 -13.40 -6.77 -8.36
C ALA A 232 -13.09 -8.28 -8.57
N SER A 233 -14.07 -9.17 -8.41
CA SER A 233 -13.87 -10.63 -8.40
C SER A 233 -13.23 -11.20 -9.68
N TYR A 234 -13.37 -10.52 -10.82
CA TYR A 234 -12.75 -10.92 -12.10
C TYR A 234 -11.59 -10.00 -12.52
N ILE A 235 -11.05 -9.21 -11.56
CA ILE A 235 -9.97 -8.25 -11.80
C ILE A 235 -8.70 -8.71 -11.07
N THR A 236 -7.66 -9.11 -11.82
CA THR A 236 -6.33 -9.45 -11.32
C THR A 236 -5.25 -9.04 -12.29
N GLY A 237 -4.08 -8.62 -11.81
CA GLY A 237 -2.94 -8.19 -12.61
C GLY A 237 -3.05 -6.78 -13.19
N ILE A 238 -4.10 -6.02 -12.84
CA ILE A 238 -4.32 -4.66 -13.35
C ILE A 238 -3.46 -3.63 -12.61
N GLU A 239 -3.13 -2.57 -13.33
CA GLU A 239 -2.55 -1.33 -12.82
C GLU A 239 -3.65 -0.26 -12.77
N VAL A 240 -3.84 0.37 -11.60
CA VAL A 240 -4.86 1.42 -11.42
C VAL A 240 -4.16 2.73 -11.08
N PRO A 241 -3.97 3.64 -12.06
CA PRO A 241 -3.51 4.99 -11.78
C PRO A 241 -4.55 5.79 -10.97
N VAL A 242 -4.07 6.48 -9.93
CA VAL A 242 -4.85 7.46 -9.15
C VAL A 242 -4.02 8.75 -9.15
N ASP A 243 -3.95 9.41 -10.30
CA ASP A 243 -2.89 10.35 -10.62
C ASP A 243 -3.36 11.67 -11.29
N GLY A 244 -4.67 11.87 -11.39
CA GLY A 244 -5.24 13.06 -12.03
C GLY A 244 -4.99 13.15 -13.54
N GLY A 245 -4.74 12.00 -14.19
CA GLY A 245 -4.50 11.89 -15.64
C GLY A 245 -3.02 12.01 -16.03
N TYR A 246 -2.09 12.01 -15.08
CA TYR A 246 -0.66 12.19 -15.35
C TYR A 246 -0.09 11.14 -16.31
N LEU A 247 -0.48 9.88 -16.19
CA LEU A 247 -0.02 8.79 -17.05
C LEU A 247 -0.81 8.63 -18.36
N ALA A 248 -1.82 9.45 -18.59
CA ALA A 248 -2.63 9.40 -19.81
C ALA A 248 -2.07 10.28 -20.95
N MET A 249 -1.00 11.02 -20.66
CA MET A 249 -0.32 11.90 -21.62
C MET A 249 0.88 11.24 -22.27
#